data_59ddb69483f4afbf017831cbf2056050
#
_entry.id   59ddb69483f4afbf017831cbf2056050
#
_cell.length_a   1.000
_cell.length_b   1.000
_cell.length_c   1.000
_cell.angle_alpha   90.00
_cell.angle_beta   90.00
_cell.angle_gamma   90.00
#
_symmetry.space_group_name_H-M   'P 1'
#
loop_
_entity.id
_entity.type
_entity.pdbx_description
1 polymer ?
#
loop_
_entity_poly.entity_id
_entity_poly.type
_entity_poly.pdbx_seq_one_letter_code
_entity_poly.pdbx_strand_id
1 'polypeptide(L)'
;MAALPSSIRRKDKHMTTTAITEASTSRFITITEDGKPLQLHYNDVGTGDKTVVMLHGSGPGASGWANFNRNIEPLVDAGYRVILLDCPGWSKSDTIISTGSRSDLNARCLKAVLDQLNIAKVHIIGNSMGGHSAVGFALANPQMVDKLVLMGGGTGGPS
;
A
#
# COMPACT_ATOMS: atom_id res chain seq x y z
N MET A 1 33.85 -5.26 -25.67
CA MET A 1 32.72 -6.11 -25.27
C MET A 1 31.42 -5.43 -25.63
N ALA A 2 30.56 -6.13 -26.38
CA ALA A 2 29.28 -5.54 -26.81
C ALA A 2 28.30 -5.44 -25.62
N ALA A 3 27.54 -4.35 -25.57
CA ALA A 3 26.52 -4.21 -24.57
C ALA A 3 25.35 -5.14 -24.86
N LEU A 4 24.75 -5.70 -23.80
CA LEU A 4 23.56 -6.53 -23.95
C LEU A 4 22.37 -5.66 -24.40
N PRO A 5 21.45 -6.22 -25.18
CA PRO A 5 20.22 -5.50 -25.52
C PRO A 5 19.45 -5.09 -24.26
N SER A 6 18.71 -4.00 -24.35
CA SER A 6 17.95 -3.48 -23.21
C SER A 6 16.98 -4.50 -22.62
N SER A 7 16.32 -5.31 -23.47
CA SER A 7 15.40 -6.33 -23.02
C SER A 7 16.11 -7.40 -22.19
N ILE A 8 17.30 -7.82 -22.59
CA ILE A 8 18.07 -8.81 -21.84
C ILE A 8 18.57 -8.22 -20.53
N ARG A 9 19.05 -6.96 -20.53
CA ARG A 9 19.48 -6.31 -19.32
C ARG A 9 18.36 -6.16 -18.30
N ARG A 10 17.15 -5.84 -18.76
CA ARG A 10 15.99 -5.77 -17.88
C ARG A 10 15.71 -7.13 -17.27
N LYS A 11 15.74 -8.18 -18.07
CA LYS A 11 15.51 -9.54 -17.59
C LYS A 11 16.55 -9.94 -16.56
N ASP A 12 17.82 -9.66 -16.84
CA ASP A 12 18.91 -9.93 -15.92
C ASP A 12 18.75 -9.17 -14.62
N LYS A 13 18.29 -7.92 -14.68
CA LYS A 13 18.02 -7.12 -13.50
C LYS A 13 16.95 -7.76 -12.63
N HIS A 14 15.89 -8.30 -13.23
CA HIS A 14 14.86 -9.01 -12.49
C HIS A 14 15.36 -10.34 -11.94
N MET A 15 16.26 -11.00 -12.63
CA MET A 15 16.82 -12.28 -12.21
C MET A 15 17.89 -12.13 -11.13
N THR A 16 18.65 -11.03 -11.14
CA THR A 16 19.71 -10.79 -10.17
C THR A 16 19.20 -10.18 -8.87
N THR A 17 18.04 -9.54 -8.89
CA THR A 17 17.36 -9.09 -7.69
C THR A 17 16.39 -10.17 -7.22
N THR A 18 16.02 -10.11 -5.96
CA THR A 18 14.99 -11.01 -5.43
C THR A 18 13.73 -10.88 -6.27
N ALA A 19 13.18 -12.01 -6.71
CA ALA A 19 11.92 -12.00 -7.46
C ALA A 19 10.83 -11.30 -6.66
N ILE A 20 9.93 -10.61 -7.35
CA ILE A 20 8.80 -9.95 -6.71
C ILE A 20 7.76 -10.99 -6.36
N THR A 21 7.78 -11.44 -5.11
CA THR A 21 6.82 -12.39 -4.57
C THR A 21 6.22 -11.81 -3.30
N GLU A 22 5.12 -12.41 -2.85
CA GLU A 22 4.53 -11.99 -1.59
C GLU A 22 5.55 -12.11 -0.46
N ALA A 23 6.22 -13.25 -0.36
CA ALA A 23 7.19 -13.50 0.70
C ALA A 23 8.40 -12.58 0.64
N SER A 24 8.94 -12.35 -0.55
CA SER A 24 10.17 -11.55 -0.69
C SER A 24 9.96 -10.07 -0.41
N THR A 25 8.73 -9.59 -0.52
CA THR A 25 8.38 -8.17 -0.34
C THR A 25 7.64 -7.91 0.96
N SER A 26 7.36 -8.96 1.73
CA SER A 26 6.61 -8.90 2.99
C SER A 26 7.39 -8.15 4.05
N ARG A 27 6.71 -7.22 4.73
CA ARG A 27 7.28 -6.42 5.82
C ARG A 27 6.27 -6.30 6.92
N PHE A 28 6.75 -6.16 8.15
CA PHE A 28 5.92 -5.88 9.31
C PHE A 28 6.38 -4.59 9.95
N ILE A 29 5.43 -3.85 10.50
CA ILE A 29 5.71 -2.62 11.21
C ILE A 29 4.73 -2.50 12.37
N THR A 30 5.22 -2.07 13.53
CA THR A 30 4.37 -1.86 14.69
C THR A 30 4.12 -0.36 14.84
N ILE A 31 2.85 0.00 14.89
CA ILE A 31 2.41 1.36 15.13
C ILE A 31 1.70 1.42 16.48
N THR A 32 1.39 2.62 16.93
CA THR A 32 0.56 2.83 18.11
C THR A 32 -0.80 3.34 17.67
N GLU A 33 -1.86 2.63 18.03
CA GLU A 33 -3.23 3.02 17.77
C GLU A 33 -4.01 2.95 19.06
N ASP A 34 -4.62 4.07 19.47
CA ASP A 34 -5.35 4.19 20.73
C ASP A 34 -4.49 3.76 21.95
N GLY A 35 -3.23 4.18 21.94
CA GLY A 35 -2.29 3.88 23.02
C GLY A 35 -1.79 2.43 23.05
N LYS A 36 -2.13 1.61 22.07
CA LYS A 36 -1.76 0.19 22.03
C LYS A 36 -0.90 -0.12 20.82
N PRO A 37 0.07 -1.05 20.97
CA PRO A 37 0.85 -1.50 19.83
C PRO A 37 -0.03 -2.31 18.89
N LEU A 38 0.13 -2.07 17.59
CA LEU A 38 -0.60 -2.77 16.54
C LEU A 38 0.40 -3.11 15.44
N GLN A 39 0.60 -4.39 15.18
CA GLN A 39 1.49 -4.82 14.11
C GLN A 39 0.70 -4.90 12.81
N LEU A 40 1.22 -4.21 11.81
CA LEU A 40 0.64 -4.20 10.47
C LEU A 40 1.60 -4.87 9.50
N HIS A 41 1.01 -5.51 8.50
CA HIS A 41 1.73 -6.12 7.40
C HIS A 41 1.58 -5.29 6.15
N TYR A 42 2.66 -5.18 5.38
CA TYR A 42 2.63 -4.53 4.07
C TYR A 42 3.65 -5.19 3.15
N ASN A 43 3.44 -5.03 1.86
CA ASN A 43 4.44 -5.38 0.85
C ASN A 43 5.06 -4.08 0.35
N ASP A 44 6.37 -4.08 0.17
CA ASP A 44 7.13 -2.89 -0.19
C ASP A 44 8.09 -3.25 -1.32
N VAL A 45 7.93 -2.60 -2.46
CA VAL A 45 8.66 -2.95 -3.69
C VAL A 45 9.13 -1.69 -4.37
N GLY A 46 10.38 -1.72 -4.84
CA GLY A 46 10.95 -0.62 -5.60
C GLY A 46 11.66 0.41 -4.73
N THR A 47 12.49 1.22 -5.38
CA THR A 47 13.33 2.21 -4.71
C THR A 47 13.13 3.62 -5.29
N GLY A 48 12.04 3.83 -6.03
CA GLY A 48 11.74 5.12 -6.60
C GLY A 48 11.50 6.19 -5.53
N ASP A 49 11.70 7.43 -5.89
CA ASP A 49 11.47 8.56 -5.00
C ASP A 49 9.99 8.95 -4.89
N LYS A 50 9.16 8.43 -5.78
CA LYS A 50 7.70 8.61 -5.72
C LYS A 50 7.06 7.30 -5.29
N THR A 51 6.12 7.39 -4.36
CA THR A 51 5.49 6.22 -3.75
C THR A 51 4.01 6.15 -4.11
N VAL A 52 3.57 4.94 -4.50
CA VAL A 52 2.16 4.62 -4.70
C VAL A 52 1.74 3.67 -3.58
N VAL A 53 0.71 4.05 -2.84
CA VAL A 53 0.08 3.19 -1.85
C VAL A 53 -1.20 2.62 -2.45
N MET A 54 -1.41 1.32 -2.30
CA MET A 54 -2.62 0.67 -2.79
C MET A 54 -3.37 0.07 -1.62
N LEU A 55 -4.65 0.41 -1.49
CA LEU A 55 -5.52 -0.03 -0.40
C LEU A 55 -6.59 -0.97 -0.93
N HIS A 56 -6.63 -2.17 -0.37
CA HIS A 56 -7.50 -3.26 -0.83
C HIS A 56 -8.96 -3.08 -0.41
N GLY A 57 -9.84 -3.81 -1.09
CA GLY A 57 -11.24 -3.88 -0.75
C GLY A 57 -11.51 -4.83 0.42
N SER A 58 -12.76 -4.86 0.86
CA SER A 58 -13.22 -5.76 1.92
C SER A 58 -13.80 -7.03 1.29
N GLY A 59 -13.42 -8.15 1.77
CA GLY A 59 -13.97 -9.43 1.30
C GLY A 59 -13.18 -10.57 1.91
N PRO A 60 -13.75 -11.78 1.92
CA PRO A 60 -13.01 -12.93 2.42
C PRO A 60 -11.69 -13.10 1.66
N GLY A 61 -10.59 -13.21 2.39
CA GLY A 61 -9.28 -13.36 1.79
C GLY A 61 -8.65 -12.11 1.21
N ALA A 62 -9.25 -10.93 1.43
CA ALA A 62 -8.70 -9.69 0.92
C ALA A 62 -7.36 -9.35 1.58
N SER A 63 -6.44 -8.85 0.78
CA SER A 63 -5.16 -8.33 1.23
C SER A 63 -4.62 -7.39 0.15
N GLY A 64 -3.62 -6.61 0.50
CA GLY A 64 -2.94 -5.79 -0.50
C GLY A 64 -2.39 -6.65 -1.64
N TRP A 65 -1.74 -7.74 -1.30
CA TRP A 65 -1.17 -8.65 -2.30
C TRP A 65 -2.25 -9.28 -3.19
N ALA A 66 -3.30 -9.82 -2.60
CA ALA A 66 -4.37 -10.48 -3.37
C ALA A 66 -5.04 -9.52 -4.36
N ASN A 67 -5.21 -8.26 -3.95
CA ASN A 67 -5.89 -7.26 -4.76
C ASN A 67 -4.99 -6.70 -5.87
N PHE A 68 -3.71 -6.45 -5.57
CA PHE A 68 -2.88 -5.59 -6.42
C PHE A 68 -1.57 -6.21 -6.90
N ASN A 69 -1.32 -7.51 -6.68
CA ASN A 69 -0.04 -8.10 -7.06
C ASN A 69 0.31 -7.90 -8.55
N ARG A 70 -0.69 -7.88 -9.42
CA ARG A 70 -0.49 -7.71 -10.86
C ARG A 70 -0.12 -6.28 -11.25
N ASN A 71 -0.32 -5.33 -10.37
CA ASN A 71 -0.04 -3.92 -10.63
C ASN A 71 1.36 -3.50 -10.19
N ILE A 72 2.07 -4.35 -9.45
CA ILE A 72 3.35 -3.99 -8.85
C ILE A 72 4.41 -3.76 -9.91
N GLU A 73 4.67 -4.77 -10.74
CA GLU A 73 5.77 -4.73 -11.69
C GLU A 73 5.67 -3.55 -12.66
N PRO A 74 4.50 -3.26 -13.28
CA PRO A 74 4.39 -2.10 -14.15
C PRO A 74 4.70 -0.78 -13.46
N LEU A 75 4.30 -0.63 -12.21
CA LEU A 75 4.57 0.60 -11.45
C LEU A 75 6.04 0.71 -11.06
N VAL A 76 6.64 -0.38 -10.62
CA VAL A 76 8.07 -0.40 -10.30
C VAL A 76 8.91 -0.10 -11.54
N ASP A 77 8.54 -0.69 -12.68
CA ASP A 77 9.22 -0.44 -13.96
C ASP A 77 9.08 1.03 -14.39
N ALA A 78 7.98 1.69 -14.01
CA ALA A 78 7.77 3.11 -14.27
C ALA A 78 8.51 4.03 -13.28
N GLY A 79 9.22 3.46 -12.31
CA GLY A 79 10.04 4.23 -11.38
C GLY A 79 9.39 4.53 -10.04
N TYR A 80 8.28 3.87 -9.70
CA TYR A 80 7.61 4.07 -8.42
C TYR A 80 8.05 3.05 -7.38
N ARG A 81 8.05 3.48 -6.12
CA ARG A 81 7.99 2.58 -4.97
C ARG A 81 6.53 2.24 -4.73
N VAL A 82 6.23 0.97 -4.51
CA VAL A 82 4.85 0.49 -4.32
C VAL A 82 4.71 -0.10 -2.93
N ILE A 83 3.70 0.37 -2.21
CA ILE A 83 3.37 -0.14 -0.88
C ILE A 83 1.94 -0.66 -0.91
N LEU A 84 1.79 -1.94 -0.58
CA LEU A 84 0.49 -2.61 -0.44
C LEU A 84 0.26 -2.84 1.05
N LEU A 85 -0.62 -2.06 1.66
CA LEU A 85 -0.93 -2.21 3.08
C LEU A 85 -2.06 -3.22 3.27
N ASP A 86 -1.86 -4.16 4.19
CA ASP A 86 -2.97 -4.94 4.74
C ASP A 86 -3.61 -4.10 5.85
N CYS A 87 -4.84 -3.67 5.63
CA CYS A 87 -5.56 -2.85 6.60
C CYS A 87 -5.76 -3.62 7.91
N PRO A 88 -5.87 -2.92 9.05
CA PRO A 88 -6.06 -3.59 10.33
C PRO A 88 -7.26 -4.54 10.30
N GLY A 89 -7.04 -5.75 10.78
CA GLY A 89 -8.05 -6.82 10.77
C GLY A 89 -8.04 -7.68 9.51
N TRP A 90 -7.21 -7.36 8.52
CA TRP A 90 -7.15 -8.10 7.26
C TRP A 90 -5.81 -8.82 7.11
N SER A 91 -5.87 -10.03 6.55
CA SER A 91 -4.68 -10.80 6.22
C SER A 91 -3.71 -10.93 7.40
N LYS A 92 -2.48 -10.45 7.25
CA LYS A 92 -1.42 -10.61 8.26
C LYS A 92 -1.32 -9.43 9.23
N SER A 93 -2.18 -8.43 9.10
CA SER A 93 -2.23 -7.32 10.05
C SER A 93 -3.06 -7.68 11.27
N ASP A 94 -2.66 -7.15 12.43
CA ASP A 94 -3.39 -7.36 13.67
C ASP A 94 -4.80 -6.79 13.61
N THR A 95 -5.66 -7.34 14.45
CA THR A 95 -7.02 -6.85 14.64
C THR A 95 -7.07 -5.91 15.84
N ILE A 96 -7.85 -4.84 15.71
CA ILE A 96 -8.13 -3.93 16.82
C ILE A 96 -9.61 -3.62 16.87
N ILE A 97 -10.15 -3.53 18.06
CA ILE A 97 -11.53 -3.08 18.26
C ILE A 97 -11.51 -1.55 18.25
N SER A 98 -12.28 -0.96 17.35
CA SER A 98 -12.38 0.48 17.22
C SER A 98 -13.84 0.89 17.22
N THR A 99 -14.14 2.03 17.84
CA THR A 99 -15.51 2.57 17.94
C THR A 99 -15.83 3.53 16.80
N GLY A 100 -14.85 3.95 16.04
CA GLY A 100 -15.04 4.86 14.91
C GLY A 100 -15.29 4.13 13.60
N SER A 101 -15.33 4.87 12.52
CA SER A 101 -15.49 4.26 11.20
C SER A 101 -14.25 3.45 10.84
N ARG A 102 -14.46 2.39 10.09
CA ARG A 102 -13.38 1.57 9.58
C ARG A 102 -12.43 2.38 8.67
N SER A 103 -13.00 3.27 7.87
CA SER A 103 -12.21 4.10 6.97
C SER A 103 -11.29 5.05 7.72
N ASP A 104 -11.75 5.62 8.81
CA ASP A 104 -10.93 6.49 9.64
C ASP A 104 -9.80 5.71 10.32
N LEU A 105 -10.10 4.51 10.80
CA LEU A 105 -9.07 3.63 11.38
C LEU A 105 -8.00 3.29 10.35
N ASN A 106 -8.42 2.86 9.16
CA ASN A 106 -7.49 2.52 8.08
C ASN A 106 -6.63 3.72 7.71
N ALA A 107 -7.23 4.92 7.65
CA ALA A 107 -6.51 6.14 7.32
C ALA A 107 -5.47 6.50 8.39
N ARG A 108 -5.82 6.39 9.67
CA ARG A 108 -4.88 6.65 10.78
C ARG A 108 -3.73 5.66 10.76
N CYS A 109 -4.02 4.39 10.51
CA CYS A 109 -2.98 3.36 10.43
C CYS A 109 -2.03 3.62 9.25
N LEU A 110 -2.57 3.99 8.10
CA LEU A 110 -1.73 4.36 6.95
C LEU A 110 -0.82 5.54 7.28
N LYS A 111 -1.36 6.58 7.93
CA LYS A 111 -0.55 7.74 8.31
C LYS A 111 0.59 7.33 9.22
N ALA A 112 0.31 6.51 10.22
CA ALA A 112 1.34 6.05 11.16
C ALA A 112 2.44 5.25 10.45
N VAL A 113 2.07 4.39 9.50
CA VAL A 113 3.04 3.63 8.71
C VAL A 113 3.91 4.58 7.87
N LEU A 114 3.30 5.50 7.14
CA LEU A 114 4.05 6.44 6.29
C LEU A 114 4.97 7.33 7.11
N ASP A 115 4.52 7.77 8.28
CA ASP A 115 5.35 8.59 9.17
C ASP A 115 6.59 7.79 9.62
N GLN A 116 6.43 6.54 10.02
CA GLN A 116 7.55 5.70 10.42
C GLN A 116 8.51 5.40 9.27
N LEU A 117 8.00 5.28 8.06
CA LEU A 117 8.81 5.05 6.86
C LEU A 117 9.41 6.34 6.30
N ASN A 118 9.13 7.49 6.93
CA ASN A 118 9.59 8.81 6.47
C ASN A 118 9.14 9.14 5.06
N ILE A 119 7.90 8.77 4.72
CA ILE A 119 7.30 9.06 3.43
C ILE A 119 6.36 10.25 3.59
N ALA A 120 6.72 11.37 2.99
CA ALA A 120 6.00 12.63 3.17
C ALA A 120 4.81 12.78 2.22
N LYS A 121 4.87 12.17 1.04
CA LYS A 121 3.84 12.35 0.02
C LYS A 121 3.68 11.07 -0.79
N VAL A 122 2.44 10.73 -1.10
CA VAL A 122 2.10 9.51 -1.84
C VAL A 122 1.04 9.77 -2.90
N HIS A 123 0.99 8.89 -3.89
CA HIS A 123 -0.21 8.65 -4.68
C HIS A 123 -0.96 7.51 -4.02
N ILE A 124 -2.28 7.54 -4.01
CA ILE A 124 -3.08 6.47 -3.41
C ILE A 124 -4.05 5.91 -4.44
N ILE A 125 -4.08 4.59 -4.51
CA ILE A 125 -5.07 3.86 -5.30
C ILE A 125 -5.89 3.04 -4.30
N GLY A 126 -7.19 3.29 -4.24
CA GLY A 126 -8.07 2.58 -3.32
C GLY A 126 -9.18 1.85 -4.05
N ASN A 127 -9.41 0.60 -3.68
CA ASN A 127 -10.43 -0.24 -4.26
C ASN A 127 -11.55 -0.51 -3.24
N SER A 128 -12.78 -0.10 -3.55
CA SER A 128 -13.96 -0.32 -2.71
C SER A 128 -13.74 0.25 -1.30
N MET A 129 -13.67 -0.58 -0.26
CA MET A 129 -13.33 -0.14 1.11
C MET A 129 -12.04 0.69 1.11
N GLY A 130 -11.05 0.26 0.34
CA GLY A 130 -9.80 1.00 0.19
C GLY A 130 -10.00 2.39 -0.42
N GLY A 131 -11.01 2.55 -1.27
CA GLY A 131 -11.39 3.86 -1.81
C GLY A 131 -11.93 4.79 -0.74
N HIS A 132 -12.80 4.28 0.13
CA HIS A 132 -13.29 5.06 1.27
C HIS A 132 -12.16 5.45 2.22
N SER A 133 -11.26 4.52 2.50
CA SER A 133 -10.10 4.77 3.35
C SER A 133 -9.17 5.81 2.73
N ALA A 134 -8.97 5.75 1.41
CA ALA A 134 -8.14 6.71 0.68
C ALA A 134 -8.73 8.12 0.74
N VAL A 135 -10.04 8.24 0.57
CA VAL A 135 -10.72 9.54 0.72
C VAL A 135 -10.56 10.08 2.14
N GLY A 136 -10.79 9.23 3.14
CA GLY A 136 -10.61 9.62 4.54
C GLY A 136 -9.19 10.09 4.81
N PHE A 137 -8.22 9.39 4.29
CA PHE A 137 -6.81 9.76 4.43
C PHE A 137 -6.53 11.11 3.76
N ALA A 138 -7.01 11.31 2.54
CA ALA A 138 -6.77 12.54 1.78
C ALA A 138 -7.42 13.75 2.45
N LEU A 139 -8.61 13.57 3.01
CA LEU A 139 -9.29 14.65 3.73
C LEU A 139 -8.56 15.03 5.02
N ALA A 140 -8.04 14.04 5.74
CA ALA A 140 -7.33 14.27 6.99
C ALA A 140 -5.88 14.74 6.77
N ASN A 141 -5.26 14.37 5.66
CA ASN A 141 -3.85 14.62 5.39
C ASN A 141 -3.65 15.11 3.94
N PRO A 142 -4.27 16.23 3.55
CA PRO A 142 -4.23 16.67 2.15
C PRO A 142 -2.82 16.95 1.65
N GLN A 143 -1.91 17.37 2.53
CA GLN A 143 -0.53 17.66 2.16
C GLN A 143 0.28 16.39 1.85
N MET A 144 -0.21 15.22 2.24
CA MET A 144 0.47 13.94 2.01
C MET A 144 0.00 13.24 0.74
N VAL A 145 -0.99 13.76 0.04
CA VAL A 145 -1.55 13.11 -1.15
C VAL A 145 -1.29 13.97 -2.38
N ASP A 146 -0.63 13.35 -3.36
CA ASP A 146 -0.45 13.99 -4.67
C ASP A 146 -1.63 13.64 -5.58
N LYS A 147 -1.83 12.35 -5.86
CA LYS A 147 -2.92 11.90 -6.74
C LYS A 147 -3.70 10.78 -6.07
N LEU A 148 -4.98 10.75 -6.35
CA LEU A 148 -5.92 9.80 -5.76
C LEU A 148 -6.68 9.10 -6.88
N VAL A 149 -6.64 7.77 -6.90
CA VAL A 149 -7.39 6.94 -7.84
C VAL A 149 -8.35 6.06 -7.04
N LEU A 150 -9.62 6.14 -7.38
CA LEU A 150 -10.67 5.38 -6.71
C LEU A 150 -11.25 4.37 -7.68
N MET A 151 -11.34 3.11 -7.25
CA MET A 151 -11.81 2.00 -8.06
C MET A 151 -13.00 1.34 -7.39
N GLY A 152 -14.08 1.16 -8.13
CA GLY A 152 -15.21 0.31 -7.72
C GLY A 152 -15.93 0.70 -6.45
N GLY A 153 -15.68 1.84 -5.88
CA GLY A 153 -16.25 2.23 -4.61
C GLY A 153 -17.02 3.53 -4.69
N GLY A 154 -17.92 3.69 -3.75
CA GLY A 154 -18.56 4.98 -3.55
C GLY A 154 -17.59 5.99 -3.00
N THR A 155 -17.81 7.24 -3.32
CA THR A 155 -16.95 8.33 -2.85
C THR A 155 -17.55 9.11 -1.69
N GLY A 156 -18.78 8.87 -1.35
CA GLY A 156 -19.47 9.66 -0.33
C GLY A 156 -20.48 8.88 0.49
N GLY A 157 -20.56 7.58 0.32
CA GLY A 157 -21.46 6.75 1.12
C GLY A 157 -20.83 6.37 2.47
N PRO A 158 -21.66 5.90 3.41
CA PRO A 158 -21.13 5.35 4.64
C PRO A 158 -20.27 4.14 4.34
N SER A 159 -19.22 4.00 5.11
CA SER A 159 -18.28 2.89 4.92
C SER A 159 -18.53 1.76 5.91
#